data_06f69046628d58a63765f8599ade2a58
#
_entry.id   06f69046628d58a63765f8599ade2a58
#
_cell.length_a   1.000
_cell.length_b   1.000
_cell.length_c   1.000
_cell.angle_alpha   90.00
_cell.angle_beta   90.00
_cell.angle_gamma   90.00
#
_symmetry.space_group_name_H-M   'P 1'
#
loop_
_entity.id
_entity.type
_entity.pdbx_description
1 polymer ?
#
loop_
_entity_poly.entity_id
_entity_poly.type
_entity_poly.pdbx_seq_one_letter_code
_entity_poly.pdbx_strand_id
1 'polypeptide(L)'
;MSRKELKTLILTFLFFSLILFCFPGCRMRAEQNSLTSQFDVIDALVMQNQMQSALKELKKAEKRAYDSWTYIGIYKRYITLGESDRAEKVLKNALKKNSGNEELQAVYAAFLLREGRLGDAGKAAEKLRGTKYASLYSEYILRDSAEKAAASGNNGFSFYTRKEFYQIFLDAYKTSKNPVLLRNCAAFHLLNGEYGLAASLNPSYFLDADDAYFWAMVCYDAGQFYDSIDAIEEARRLMTGYQGTVSFKTSPVLLTALESDSYMAVSEMEAAENARRGIVMNLDELKVRKTDETFLSNIILNSAKWAENQGMDEQNADLLFYVVNRWPDNIQGLILYADFAYRSNLEREEDTEIAALRKAGISTLEMERYDNRRKIPMSDALYRIDEAIRRTNDPYLNIAKLDLRYKTDSSISEKDKNRDLWNMLENSLNEDGELKGLLVQYALNFLLNTKQYDDAWKLFYDHVTDISEYDSKRDFWEQFIEKDRGYELPMMEFGAWFAAYNKMADEALRLHEYCVYESAGLLQEGYISQSVSTASCLNLGSIYISLGKKLKALDLYGKAAGRESSNAKRSELFYRIACIYASDGDIKNALRSAEYAASLYPDNARASMLKDKLKITQ
;
A
#
# COMPACT_ATOMS: atom_id res chain seq x y z
N MET A 1 -8.34 6.23 -81.36
CA MET A 1 -6.91 6.11 -81.02
C MET A 1 -6.17 5.61 -82.25
N SER A 2 -5.24 6.39 -82.79
CA SER A 2 -4.53 6.02 -84.01
C SER A 2 -3.50 4.89 -83.72
N ARG A 3 -3.14 4.13 -84.76
CA ARG A 3 -2.15 3.03 -84.66
C ARG A 3 -0.80 3.51 -84.11
N LYS A 4 -0.50 4.82 -84.19
CA LYS A 4 0.69 5.47 -83.65
C LYS A 4 0.56 5.69 -82.12
N GLU A 5 -0.61 6.09 -81.69
CA GLU A 5 -0.87 6.28 -80.23
C GLU A 5 -0.89 4.98 -79.45
N LEU A 6 -1.41 3.89 -80.08
CA LEU A 6 -1.39 2.57 -79.47
C LEU A 6 0.05 1.99 -79.36
N LYS A 7 0.89 2.24 -80.38
CA LYS A 7 2.30 1.82 -80.31
C LYS A 7 3.09 2.62 -79.24
N THR A 8 2.83 3.92 -79.09
CA THR A 8 3.46 4.74 -78.06
C THR A 8 3.01 4.31 -76.67
N LEU A 9 1.73 3.99 -76.48
CA LEU A 9 1.18 3.51 -75.21
C LEU A 9 1.79 2.14 -74.83
N ILE A 10 1.90 1.24 -75.79
CA ILE A 10 2.52 -0.10 -75.56
C ILE A 10 4.02 0.05 -75.26
N LEU A 11 4.76 0.93 -75.97
CA LEU A 11 6.15 1.19 -75.67
C LEU A 11 6.36 1.88 -74.32
N THR A 12 5.50 2.82 -73.90
CA THR A 12 5.54 3.43 -72.58
C THR A 12 5.24 2.41 -71.49
N PHE A 13 4.28 1.53 -71.70
CA PHE A 13 3.95 0.46 -70.73
C PHE A 13 5.06 -0.57 -70.63
N LEU A 14 5.74 -0.94 -71.73
CA LEU A 14 6.92 -1.80 -71.72
C LEU A 14 8.12 -1.12 -71.11
N PHE A 15 8.31 0.18 -71.32
CA PHE A 15 9.38 0.96 -70.68
C PHE A 15 9.16 1.11 -69.18
N PHE A 16 7.92 1.36 -68.73
CA PHE A 16 7.58 1.40 -67.30
C PHE A 16 7.72 0.01 -66.64
N SER A 17 7.37 -1.08 -67.32
CA SER A 17 7.56 -2.42 -66.79
C SER A 17 9.05 -2.81 -66.76
N LEU A 18 9.88 -2.35 -67.70
CA LEU A 18 11.33 -2.57 -67.68
C LEU A 18 12.02 -1.78 -66.55
N ILE A 19 11.59 -0.56 -66.25
CA ILE A 19 12.10 0.25 -65.13
C ILE A 19 11.76 -0.39 -63.79
N LEU A 20 10.55 -0.96 -63.64
CA LEU A 20 10.15 -1.73 -62.43
C LEU A 20 10.97 -3.02 -62.25
N PHE A 21 11.49 -3.62 -63.33
CA PHE A 21 12.34 -4.82 -63.27
C PHE A 21 13.83 -4.52 -63.07
N CYS A 22 14.30 -3.32 -63.39
CA CYS A 22 15.73 -2.95 -63.32
C CYS A 22 16.18 -2.36 -61.98
N PHE A 23 15.22 -1.96 -61.08
CA PHE A 23 15.57 -1.46 -59.75
C PHE A 23 15.24 -2.51 -58.70
N PRO A 24 16.23 -3.18 -58.09
CA PRO A 24 16.00 -4.18 -57.03
C PRO A 24 15.17 -3.62 -55.86
N GLY A 25 15.33 -2.34 -55.51
CA GLY A 25 14.59 -1.68 -54.46
C GLY A 25 13.08 -1.46 -54.75
N CYS A 26 12.71 -1.22 -56.04
CA CYS A 26 11.31 -1.09 -56.45
C CYS A 26 10.57 -2.44 -56.45
N ARG A 27 11.26 -3.53 -56.81
CA ARG A 27 10.71 -4.87 -56.76
C ARG A 27 10.48 -5.32 -55.32
N MET A 28 11.44 -5.12 -54.45
CA MET A 28 11.30 -5.44 -53.01
C MET A 28 10.12 -4.67 -52.38
N ARG A 29 9.94 -3.37 -52.69
CA ARG A 29 8.86 -2.55 -52.16
C ARG A 29 7.49 -2.98 -52.67
N ALA A 30 7.41 -3.40 -53.97
CA ALA A 30 6.16 -3.92 -54.55
C ALA A 30 5.80 -5.31 -53.97
N GLU A 31 6.78 -6.17 -53.72
CA GLU A 31 6.59 -7.48 -53.08
C GLU A 31 6.20 -7.31 -51.61
N GLN A 32 6.79 -6.35 -50.90
CA GLN A 32 6.44 -6.01 -49.51
C GLN A 32 4.99 -5.50 -49.37
N ASN A 33 4.58 -4.57 -50.25
CA ASN A 33 3.21 -4.07 -50.26
C ASN A 33 2.20 -5.21 -50.57
N SER A 34 2.55 -6.13 -51.47
CA SER A 34 1.72 -7.30 -51.80
C SER A 34 1.60 -8.30 -50.62
N LEU A 35 2.66 -8.47 -49.83
CA LEU A 35 2.63 -9.33 -48.63
C LEU A 35 1.88 -8.65 -47.48
N THR A 36 2.01 -7.33 -47.30
CA THR A 36 1.23 -6.56 -46.31
C THR A 36 -0.26 -6.74 -46.59
N SER A 37 -0.70 -6.50 -47.84
CA SER A 37 -2.09 -6.72 -48.25
C SER A 37 -2.57 -8.17 -48.04
N GLN A 38 -1.70 -9.15 -48.24
CA GLN A 38 -2.02 -10.55 -47.97
C GLN A 38 -2.14 -10.83 -46.46
N PHE A 39 -1.35 -10.17 -45.61
CA PHE A 39 -1.48 -10.24 -44.16
C PHE A 39 -2.79 -9.65 -43.69
N ASP A 40 -3.25 -8.51 -44.25
CA ASP A 40 -4.54 -7.91 -43.94
C ASP A 40 -5.70 -8.86 -44.27
N VAL A 41 -5.62 -9.56 -45.40
CA VAL A 41 -6.60 -10.59 -45.80
C VAL A 41 -6.60 -11.75 -44.78
N ILE A 42 -5.42 -12.23 -44.37
CA ILE A 42 -5.31 -13.32 -43.39
C ILE A 42 -5.93 -12.89 -42.06
N ASP A 43 -5.62 -11.68 -41.59
CA ASP A 43 -6.12 -11.14 -40.33
C ASP A 43 -7.65 -10.96 -40.38
N ALA A 44 -8.20 -10.49 -41.50
CA ALA A 44 -9.64 -10.40 -41.71
C ALA A 44 -10.34 -11.78 -41.69
N LEU A 45 -9.72 -12.80 -42.29
CA LEU A 45 -10.24 -14.18 -42.26
C LEU A 45 -10.23 -14.76 -40.85
N VAL A 46 -9.19 -14.46 -40.04
CA VAL A 46 -9.11 -14.85 -38.62
C VAL A 46 -10.25 -14.18 -37.82
N MET A 47 -10.47 -12.87 -38.01
CA MET A 47 -11.56 -12.14 -37.35
C MET A 47 -12.95 -12.68 -37.72
N GLN A 48 -13.11 -13.20 -38.96
CA GLN A 48 -14.31 -13.85 -39.42
C GLN A 48 -14.45 -15.33 -39.01
N ASN A 49 -13.53 -15.82 -38.16
CA ASN A 49 -13.45 -17.22 -37.72
C ASN A 49 -13.26 -18.24 -38.89
N GLN A 50 -12.72 -17.79 -40.03
CA GLN A 50 -12.43 -18.62 -41.20
C GLN A 50 -11.03 -19.21 -41.18
N MET A 51 -10.70 -20.00 -40.12
CA MET A 51 -9.34 -20.47 -39.81
C MET A 51 -8.69 -21.26 -40.94
N GLN A 52 -9.45 -22.14 -41.63
CA GLN A 52 -8.89 -22.95 -42.76
C GLN A 52 -8.53 -22.09 -43.97
N SER A 53 -9.31 -21.07 -44.26
CA SER A 53 -9.01 -20.11 -45.32
C SER A 53 -7.81 -19.26 -44.98
N ALA A 54 -7.70 -18.79 -43.74
CA ALA A 54 -6.54 -18.06 -43.22
C ALA A 54 -5.26 -18.90 -43.33
N LEU A 55 -5.28 -20.19 -42.95
CA LEU A 55 -4.15 -21.11 -43.08
C LEU A 55 -3.74 -21.33 -44.53
N LYS A 56 -4.67 -21.40 -45.48
CA LYS A 56 -4.39 -21.54 -46.90
C LYS A 56 -3.67 -20.31 -47.45
N GLU A 57 -4.13 -19.13 -47.11
CA GLU A 57 -3.48 -17.87 -47.51
C GLU A 57 -2.11 -17.69 -46.84
N LEU A 58 -1.98 -18.07 -45.55
CA LEU A 58 -0.71 -18.01 -44.83
C LEU A 58 0.36 -18.93 -45.45
N LYS A 59 0.01 -20.13 -45.91
CA LYS A 59 0.90 -21.02 -46.66
C LYS A 59 1.36 -20.43 -48.01
N LYS A 60 0.54 -19.60 -48.65
CA LYS A 60 0.96 -18.88 -49.86
C LYS A 60 1.94 -17.75 -49.52
N ALA A 61 1.70 -17.02 -48.44
CA ALA A 61 2.59 -15.98 -47.95
C ALA A 61 3.98 -16.56 -47.56
N GLU A 62 4.02 -17.73 -46.90
CA GLU A 62 5.23 -18.42 -46.50
C GLU A 62 6.18 -18.69 -47.68
N LYS A 63 5.65 -19.09 -48.85
CA LYS A 63 6.46 -19.34 -50.05
C LYS A 63 7.10 -18.07 -50.61
N ARG A 64 6.62 -16.90 -50.23
CA ARG A 64 7.05 -15.58 -50.71
C ARG A 64 7.92 -14.84 -49.70
N ALA A 65 8.11 -15.42 -48.52
CA ALA A 65 8.91 -14.81 -47.46
C ALA A 65 10.38 -14.74 -47.83
N TYR A 66 11.00 -13.58 -47.66
CA TYR A 66 12.40 -13.34 -48.07
C TYR A 66 13.23 -12.58 -47.02
N ASP A 67 12.62 -11.78 -46.15
CA ASP A 67 13.30 -11.01 -45.10
C ASP A 67 12.77 -11.31 -43.68
N SER A 68 13.45 -10.76 -42.66
CA SER A 68 13.09 -10.99 -41.24
C SER A 68 11.66 -10.54 -40.95
N TRP A 69 11.25 -9.40 -41.46
CA TRP A 69 9.92 -8.84 -41.22
C TRP A 69 8.83 -9.79 -41.72
N THR A 70 8.97 -10.33 -42.94
CA THR A 70 7.97 -11.24 -43.52
C THR A 70 7.93 -12.58 -42.78
N TYR A 71 9.09 -13.14 -42.40
CA TYR A 71 9.12 -14.36 -41.59
C TYR A 71 8.51 -14.20 -40.22
N ILE A 72 8.78 -13.07 -39.53
CA ILE A 72 8.20 -12.76 -38.24
C ILE A 72 6.68 -12.54 -38.36
N GLY A 73 6.23 -11.85 -39.41
CA GLY A 73 4.82 -11.66 -39.71
C GLY A 73 4.04 -12.97 -39.90
N ILE A 74 4.65 -13.92 -40.63
CA ILE A 74 4.10 -15.27 -40.85
C ILE A 74 4.10 -16.07 -39.53
N TYR A 75 5.20 -16.03 -38.79
CA TYR A 75 5.35 -16.69 -37.50
C TYR A 75 4.21 -16.25 -36.53
N LYS A 76 4.01 -14.94 -36.37
CA LYS A 76 2.98 -14.40 -35.48
C LYS A 76 1.59 -14.94 -35.81
N ARG A 77 1.27 -15.04 -37.11
CA ARG A 77 -0.04 -15.52 -37.58
C ARG A 77 -0.21 -17.03 -37.40
N TYR A 78 0.85 -17.82 -37.57
CA TYR A 78 0.79 -19.25 -37.23
C TYR A 78 0.53 -19.43 -35.71
N ILE A 79 1.18 -18.62 -34.85
CA ILE A 79 0.93 -18.64 -33.42
C ILE A 79 -0.53 -18.28 -33.08
N THR A 80 -1.07 -17.22 -33.71
CA THR A 80 -2.47 -16.81 -33.52
C THR A 80 -3.46 -17.92 -33.93
N LEU A 81 -3.09 -18.70 -34.94
CA LEU A 81 -3.88 -19.84 -35.44
C LEU A 81 -3.65 -21.15 -34.66
N GLY A 82 -2.83 -21.15 -33.60
CA GLY A 82 -2.50 -22.32 -32.79
C GLY A 82 -1.55 -23.34 -33.47
N GLU A 83 -0.91 -22.97 -34.57
CA GLU A 83 -0.05 -23.84 -35.38
C GLU A 83 1.42 -23.70 -34.96
N SER A 84 1.74 -23.98 -33.68
CA SER A 84 3.09 -23.80 -33.08
C SER A 84 4.21 -24.54 -33.86
N ASP A 85 3.97 -25.78 -34.31
CA ASP A 85 4.97 -26.55 -35.08
C ASP A 85 5.33 -25.90 -36.43
N ARG A 86 4.34 -25.31 -37.08
CA ARG A 86 4.56 -24.56 -38.33
C ARG A 86 5.27 -23.26 -38.09
N ALA A 87 4.89 -22.56 -37.02
CA ALA A 87 5.55 -21.33 -36.59
C ALA A 87 7.05 -21.58 -36.34
N GLU A 88 7.39 -22.65 -35.61
CA GLU A 88 8.78 -23.04 -35.39
C GLU A 88 9.52 -23.36 -36.69
N LYS A 89 8.90 -24.13 -37.60
CA LYS A 89 9.50 -24.47 -38.87
C LYS A 89 9.84 -23.24 -39.73
N VAL A 90 8.93 -22.24 -39.69
CA VAL A 90 9.16 -20.97 -40.39
C VAL A 90 10.38 -20.24 -39.83
N LEU A 91 10.49 -20.11 -38.49
CA LEU A 91 11.64 -19.48 -37.85
C LEU A 91 12.94 -20.22 -38.11
N LYS A 92 12.96 -21.56 -38.04
CA LYS A 92 14.15 -22.39 -38.36
C LYS A 92 14.60 -22.21 -39.81
N ASN A 93 13.64 -22.13 -40.74
CA ASN A 93 13.95 -21.89 -42.16
C ASN A 93 14.47 -20.46 -42.38
N ALA A 94 13.89 -19.47 -41.69
CA ALA A 94 14.35 -18.10 -41.74
C ALA A 94 15.79 -17.97 -41.24
N LEU A 95 16.12 -18.59 -40.10
CA LEU A 95 17.46 -18.59 -39.50
C LEU A 95 18.49 -19.34 -40.35
N LYS A 96 18.11 -20.41 -41.06
CA LYS A 96 19.00 -21.08 -42.03
C LYS A 96 19.40 -20.16 -43.16
N LYS A 97 18.51 -19.31 -43.64
CA LYS A 97 18.76 -18.35 -44.73
C LYS A 97 19.44 -17.07 -44.24
N ASN A 98 19.22 -16.69 -42.97
CA ASN A 98 19.67 -15.44 -42.37
C ASN A 98 20.30 -15.72 -40.99
N SER A 99 21.39 -16.50 -40.97
CA SER A 99 21.98 -17.03 -39.73
C SER A 99 22.49 -15.96 -38.74
N GLY A 100 22.83 -14.77 -39.24
CA GLY A 100 23.32 -13.65 -38.44
C GLY A 100 22.23 -12.62 -38.05
N ASN A 101 20.96 -12.89 -38.36
CA ASN A 101 19.90 -11.92 -38.03
C ASN A 101 19.49 -12.06 -36.58
N GLU A 102 19.87 -11.06 -35.77
CA GLU A 102 19.61 -11.01 -34.33
C GLU A 102 18.11 -10.96 -34.00
N GLU A 103 17.29 -10.29 -34.80
CA GLU A 103 15.86 -10.19 -34.60
C GLU A 103 15.16 -11.55 -34.75
N LEU A 104 15.47 -12.30 -35.80
CA LEU A 104 15.00 -13.67 -35.99
C LEU A 104 15.48 -14.61 -34.88
N GLN A 105 16.72 -14.43 -34.43
CA GLN A 105 17.28 -15.19 -33.32
C GLN A 105 16.53 -14.87 -32.02
N ALA A 106 16.22 -13.61 -31.80
CA ALA A 106 15.46 -13.17 -30.63
C ALA A 106 14.02 -13.74 -30.62
N VAL A 107 13.31 -13.66 -31.74
CA VAL A 107 11.97 -14.24 -31.88
C VAL A 107 12.00 -15.76 -31.66
N TYR A 108 13.03 -16.44 -32.16
CA TYR A 108 13.16 -17.89 -31.95
C TYR A 108 13.49 -18.25 -30.50
N ALA A 109 14.37 -17.51 -29.84
CA ALA A 109 14.65 -17.68 -28.41
C ALA A 109 13.42 -17.46 -27.56
N ALA A 110 12.67 -16.39 -27.82
CA ALA A 110 11.41 -16.08 -27.12
C ALA A 110 10.35 -17.18 -27.32
N PHE A 111 10.25 -17.73 -28.55
CA PHE A 111 9.38 -18.87 -28.84
C PHE A 111 9.76 -20.08 -27.98
N LEU A 112 11.03 -20.46 -27.94
CA LEU A 112 11.51 -21.62 -27.18
C LEU A 112 11.29 -21.44 -25.65
N LEU A 113 11.51 -20.23 -25.15
CA LEU A 113 11.21 -19.89 -23.75
C LEU A 113 9.73 -20.03 -23.42
N ARG A 114 8.85 -19.58 -24.32
CA ARG A 114 7.41 -19.71 -24.16
C ARG A 114 6.94 -21.18 -24.16
N GLU A 115 7.54 -22.01 -25.02
CA GLU A 115 7.24 -23.45 -25.10
C GLU A 115 7.92 -24.26 -23.96
N GLY A 116 8.65 -23.62 -23.04
CA GLY A 116 9.33 -24.30 -21.91
C GLY A 116 10.54 -25.14 -22.32
N ARG A 117 11.05 -24.99 -23.54
CA ARG A 117 12.16 -25.80 -24.11
C ARG A 117 13.50 -25.18 -23.72
N LEU A 118 13.83 -25.17 -22.41
CA LEU A 118 14.98 -24.44 -21.87
C LEU A 118 16.32 -24.87 -22.46
N GLY A 119 16.55 -26.14 -22.75
CA GLY A 119 17.81 -26.61 -23.34
C GLY A 119 18.10 -26.02 -24.74
N ASP A 120 17.07 -25.88 -25.57
CA ASP A 120 17.20 -25.25 -26.90
C ASP A 120 17.20 -23.72 -26.79
N ALA A 121 16.38 -23.19 -25.86
CA ALA A 121 16.31 -21.75 -25.56
C ALA A 121 17.67 -21.20 -25.13
N GLY A 122 18.43 -21.93 -24.30
CA GLY A 122 19.76 -21.54 -23.87
C GLY A 122 20.74 -21.36 -25.05
N LYS A 123 20.75 -22.31 -25.98
CA LYS A 123 21.59 -22.22 -27.21
C LYS A 123 21.21 -21.03 -28.10
N ALA A 124 19.93 -20.69 -28.14
CA ALA A 124 19.44 -19.57 -28.92
C ALA A 124 19.72 -18.23 -28.23
N ALA A 125 19.47 -18.15 -26.91
CA ALA A 125 19.61 -16.95 -26.12
C ALA A 125 21.09 -16.55 -25.90
N GLU A 126 22.01 -17.52 -25.76
CA GLU A 126 23.46 -17.26 -25.61
C GLU A 126 24.01 -16.39 -26.77
N LYS A 127 23.51 -16.56 -27.97
CA LYS A 127 23.92 -15.76 -29.15
C LYS A 127 23.47 -14.28 -29.04
N LEU A 128 22.55 -13.99 -28.12
CA LEU A 128 21.97 -12.66 -27.92
C LEU A 128 22.60 -11.91 -26.75
N ARG A 129 23.52 -12.54 -26.00
CA ARG A 129 24.11 -12.01 -24.78
C ARG A 129 24.69 -10.60 -24.92
N GLY A 130 25.34 -10.30 -26.04
CA GLY A 130 25.96 -8.99 -26.32
C GLY A 130 25.15 -8.09 -27.22
N THR A 131 23.88 -8.36 -27.46
CA THR A 131 23.00 -7.60 -28.36
C THR A 131 21.93 -6.82 -27.61
N LYS A 132 21.18 -5.98 -28.34
CA LYS A 132 20.00 -5.30 -27.79
C LYS A 132 18.89 -6.24 -27.27
N TYR A 133 18.99 -7.53 -27.56
CA TYR A 133 18.08 -8.60 -27.13
C TYR A 133 18.61 -9.40 -25.93
N ALA A 134 19.63 -8.91 -25.23
CA ALA A 134 20.26 -9.57 -24.08
C ALA A 134 19.28 -9.91 -22.92
N SER A 135 18.12 -9.26 -22.87
CA SER A 135 17.04 -9.58 -21.94
C SER A 135 16.54 -11.02 -22.06
N LEU A 136 16.53 -11.60 -23.27
CA LEU A 136 16.14 -13.00 -23.49
C LEU A 136 17.15 -13.98 -22.91
N TYR A 137 18.44 -13.64 -22.92
CA TYR A 137 19.46 -14.41 -22.24
C TYR A 137 19.25 -14.38 -20.71
N SER A 138 18.97 -13.21 -20.15
CA SER A 138 18.68 -13.06 -18.73
C SER A 138 17.42 -13.85 -18.32
N GLU A 139 16.36 -13.81 -19.13
CA GLU A 139 15.13 -14.58 -18.91
C GLU A 139 15.40 -16.08 -18.96
N TYR A 140 16.21 -16.55 -19.91
CA TYR A 140 16.62 -17.95 -19.96
C TYR A 140 17.33 -18.37 -18.67
N ILE A 141 18.33 -17.60 -18.23
CA ILE A 141 19.10 -17.90 -17.01
C ILE A 141 18.17 -17.98 -15.79
N LEU A 142 17.20 -17.08 -15.67
CA LEU A 142 16.21 -17.11 -14.59
C LEU A 142 15.40 -18.41 -14.60
N ARG A 143 14.83 -18.78 -15.75
CA ARG A 143 13.98 -19.97 -15.88
C ARG A 143 14.76 -21.27 -15.66
N ASP A 144 15.95 -21.39 -16.26
CA ASP A 144 16.84 -22.57 -16.13
C ASP A 144 17.26 -22.76 -14.65
N SER A 145 17.58 -21.68 -13.97
CA SER A 145 17.97 -21.75 -12.56
C SER A 145 16.79 -22.02 -11.63
N ALA A 146 15.60 -21.49 -11.94
CA ALA A 146 14.37 -21.79 -11.21
C ALA A 146 13.98 -23.27 -11.34
N GLU A 147 14.11 -23.85 -12.56
CA GLU A 147 13.86 -25.28 -12.80
C GLU A 147 14.87 -26.16 -12.03
N LYS A 148 16.15 -25.79 -12.04
CA LYS A 148 17.19 -26.48 -11.27
C LYS A 148 16.97 -26.38 -9.75
N ALA A 149 16.54 -25.23 -9.26
CA ALA A 149 16.21 -25.03 -7.84
C ALA A 149 15.01 -25.88 -7.43
N ALA A 150 13.95 -25.91 -8.23
CA ALA A 150 12.78 -26.75 -8.00
C ALA A 150 13.14 -28.25 -8.00
N ALA A 151 13.98 -28.70 -8.92
CA ALA A 151 14.45 -30.08 -9.00
C ALA A 151 15.31 -30.49 -7.79
N SER A 152 16.00 -29.54 -7.14
CA SER A 152 16.84 -29.76 -5.95
C SER A 152 16.09 -29.62 -4.62
N GLY A 153 14.78 -29.32 -4.62
CA GLY A 153 13.99 -29.11 -3.43
C GLY A 153 14.26 -27.77 -2.71
N ASN A 154 15.01 -26.86 -3.31
CA ASN A 154 15.28 -25.55 -2.76
C ASN A 154 14.14 -24.58 -3.07
N ASN A 155 13.75 -23.77 -2.07
CA ASN A 155 12.81 -22.66 -2.28
C ASN A 155 13.34 -21.70 -3.34
N GLY A 156 12.54 -21.45 -4.40
CA GLY A 156 12.92 -20.59 -5.52
C GLY A 156 13.32 -19.16 -5.13
N PHE A 157 13.02 -18.69 -3.91
CA PHE A 157 13.40 -17.38 -3.38
C PHE A 157 14.90 -17.20 -3.16
N SER A 158 15.65 -18.25 -2.73
CA SER A 158 17.12 -18.18 -2.53
C SER A 158 17.89 -17.85 -3.80
N PHE A 159 17.23 -17.96 -4.93
CA PHE A 159 17.73 -17.74 -6.26
C PHE A 159 17.87 -16.24 -6.61
N TYR A 160 16.85 -15.43 -6.29
CA TYR A 160 16.85 -13.99 -6.57
C TYR A 160 17.85 -13.20 -5.71
N THR A 161 18.31 -13.76 -4.60
CA THR A 161 19.29 -13.12 -3.70
C THR A 161 20.74 -13.31 -4.15
N ARG A 162 21.01 -14.06 -5.20
CA ARG A 162 22.38 -14.33 -5.68
C ARG A 162 22.94 -13.15 -6.47
N LYS A 163 24.04 -12.60 -6.02
CA LYS A 163 24.74 -11.48 -6.66
C LYS A 163 25.08 -11.70 -8.12
N GLU A 164 25.29 -12.95 -8.53
CA GLU A 164 25.55 -13.34 -9.93
C GLU A 164 24.39 -13.00 -10.87
N PHE A 165 23.12 -13.12 -10.41
CA PHE A 165 21.96 -12.74 -11.23
C PHE A 165 21.83 -11.23 -11.37
N TYR A 166 22.05 -10.49 -10.29
CA TYR A 166 22.11 -9.04 -10.36
C TYR A 166 23.10 -8.57 -11.43
N GLN A 167 24.29 -9.15 -11.45
CA GLN A 167 25.30 -8.80 -12.44
C GLN A 167 24.87 -9.12 -13.87
N ILE A 168 24.22 -10.27 -14.10
CA ILE A 168 23.70 -10.66 -15.42
C ILE A 168 22.64 -9.65 -15.90
N PHE A 169 21.71 -9.25 -15.04
CA PHE A 169 20.69 -8.26 -15.39
C PHE A 169 21.29 -6.89 -15.65
N LEU A 170 22.22 -6.44 -14.82
CA LEU A 170 22.88 -5.16 -14.97
C LEU A 170 23.70 -5.08 -16.27
N ASP A 171 24.43 -6.12 -16.63
CA ASP A 171 25.20 -6.17 -17.86
C ASP A 171 24.28 -6.25 -19.10
N ALA A 172 23.20 -7.00 -19.01
CA ALA A 172 22.19 -7.04 -20.05
C ALA A 172 21.50 -5.68 -20.23
N TYR A 173 21.23 -4.95 -19.13
CA TYR A 173 20.69 -3.59 -19.18
C TYR A 173 21.68 -2.61 -19.84
N LYS A 174 22.97 -2.66 -19.47
CA LYS A 174 23.99 -1.79 -20.07
C LYS A 174 24.04 -1.91 -21.59
N THR A 175 23.79 -3.12 -22.10
CA THR A 175 23.84 -3.42 -23.53
C THR A 175 22.52 -3.12 -24.25
N SER A 176 21.40 -3.59 -23.69
CA SER A 176 20.09 -3.53 -24.35
C SER A 176 19.30 -2.26 -24.03
N LYS A 177 19.61 -1.58 -22.93
CA LYS A 177 18.81 -0.47 -22.34
C LYS A 177 17.34 -0.83 -22.10
N ASN A 178 17.04 -2.11 -21.92
CA ASN A 178 15.69 -2.57 -21.66
C ASN A 178 15.30 -2.31 -20.19
N PRO A 179 14.30 -1.45 -19.90
CA PRO A 179 13.92 -1.07 -18.52
C PRO A 179 13.47 -2.25 -17.65
N VAL A 180 12.91 -3.31 -18.26
CA VAL A 180 12.50 -4.52 -17.52
C VAL A 180 13.67 -5.12 -16.74
N LEU A 181 14.90 -4.97 -17.22
CA LEU A 181 16.09 -5.47 -16.53
C LEU A 181 16.42 -4.67 -15.27
N LEU A 182 16.09 -3.38 -15.24
CA LEU A 182 16.20 -2.58 -14.02
C LEU A 182 15.21 -3.05 -12.95
N ARG A 183 13.99 -3.44 -13.33
CA ARG A 183 13.03 -4.06 -12.40
C ARG A 183 13.60 -5.32 -11.75
N ASN A 184 14.27 -6.17 -12.53
CA ASN A 184 14.91 -7.38 -11.99
C ASN A 184 16.08 -7.03 -11.04
N CYS A 185 16.84 -5.97 -11.36
CA CYS A 185 17.87 -5.44 -10.46
C CYS A 185 17.27 -4.87 -9.16
N ALA A 186 16.19 -4.10 -9.26
CA ALA A 186 15.48 -3.57 -8.11
C ALA A 186 14.89 -4.70 -7.25
N ALA A 187 14.28 -5.71 -7.87
CA ALA A 187 13.77 -6.89 -7.16
C ALA A 187 14.87 -7.62 -6.38
N PHE A 188 16.09 -7.73 -6.94
CA PHE A 188 17.24 -8.27 -6.21
C PHE A 188 17.53 -7.48 -4.93
N HIS A 189 17.60 -6.16 -5.02
CA HIS A 189 17.85 -5.30 -3.86
C HIS A 189 16.71 -5.35 -2.83
N LEU A 190 15.44 -5.36 -3.28
CA LEU A 190 14.28 -5.49 -2.39
C LEU A 190 14.32 -6.79 -1.58
N LEU A 191 14.63 -7.92 -2.24
CA LEU A 191 14.72 -9.23 -1.59
C LEU A 191 15.90 -9.34 -0.60
N ASN A 192 16.91 -8.49 -0.73
CA ASN A 192 18.02 -8.39 0.22
C ASN A 192 17.80 -7.28 1.28
N GLY A 193 16.64 -6.61 1.31
CA GLY A 193 16.36 -5.52 2.24
C GLY A 193 17.08 -4.21 1.92
N GLU A 194 17.63 -4.09 0.71
CA GLU A 194 18.44 -2.95 0.27
C GLU A 194 17.56 -1.91 -0.46
N TYR A 195 16.49 -1.44 0.21
CA TYR A 195 15.43 -0.60 -0.37
C TYR A 195 15.96 0.69 -1.05
N GLY A 196 16.90 1.39 -0.41
CA GLY A 196 17.50 2.60 -0.98
C GLY A 196 18.29 2.32 -2.28
N LEU A 197 18.97 1.17 -2.38
CA LEU A 197 19.66 0.76 -3.61
C LEU A 197 18.65 0.39 -4.70
N ALA A 198 17.54 -0.27 -4.35
CA ALA A 198 16.47 -0.55 -5.29
C ALA A 198 15.91 0.75 -5.90
N ALA A 199 15.57 1.73 -5.08
CA ALA A 199 15.04 3.01 -5.53
C ALA A 199 16.03 3.82 -6.38
N SER A 200 17.34 3.73 -6.10
CA SER A 200 18.39 4.40 -6.88
C SER A 200 18.46 3.95 -8.35
N LEU A 201 17.86 2.81 -8.68
CA LEU A 201 17.77 2.28 -10.05
C LEU A 201 16.60 2.88 -10.84
N ASN A 202 15.78 3.74 -10.24
CA ASN A 202 14.58 4.32 -10.86
C ASN A 202 14.85 4.77 -12.31
N PRO A 203 14.07 4.26 -13.29
CA PRO A 203 14.29 4.56 -14.70
C PRO A 203 13.86 6.01 -15.04
N SER A 204 14.44 6.55 -16.10
CA SER A 204 14.06 7.90 -16.57
C SER A 204 12.67 7.95 -17.24
N TYR A 205 12.05 6.82 -17.51
CA TYR A 205 10.69 6.68 -18.03
C TYR A 205 10.13 5.30 -17.70
N PHE A 206 8.82 5.19 -17.59
CA PHE A 206 8.11 3.94 -17.35
C PHE A 206 7.55 3.36 -18.65
N LEU A 207 7.51 2.04 -18.76
CA LEU A 207 7.02 1.33 -19.94
C LEU A 207 5.50 1.41 -20.08
N ASP A 208 4.81 1.27 -18.97
CA ASP A 208 3.35 1.28 -18.85
C ASP A 208 2.93 1.58 -17.41
N ALA A 209 1.64 1.55 -17.15
CA ALA A 209 1.10 1.81 -15.81
C ALA A 209 1.53 0.77 -14.76
N ASP A 210 1.69 -0.49 -15.16
CA ASP A 210 2.14 -1.56 -14.24
C ASP A 210 3.62 -1.36 -13.87
N ASP A 211 4.43 -0.86 -14.79
CA ASP A 211 5.82 -0.51 -14.53
C ASP A 211 5.94 0.70 -13.59
N ALA A 212 5.18 1.75 -13.85
CA ALA A 212 5.15 2.94 -13.00
C ALA A 212 4.68 2.59 -11.56
N TYR A 213 3.65 1.75 -11.42
CA TYR A 213 3.19 1.29 -10.12
C TYR A 213 4.23 0.44 -9.38
N PHE A 214 4.97 -0.42 -10.08
CA PHE A 214 6.07 -1.17 -9.47
C PHE A 214 7.11 -0.22 -8.88
N TRP A 215 7.51 0.81 -9.63
CA TRP A 215 8.50 1.78 -9.15
C TRP A 215 7.95 2.67 -8.03
N ALA A 216 6.66 2.98 -8.05
CA ALA A 216 6.00 3.64 -6.91
C ALA A 216 6.13 2.83 -5.63
N MET A 217 5.89 1.51 -5.68
CA MET A 217 6.09 0.62 -4.52
C MET A 217 7.56 0.58 -4.07
N VAL A 218 8.51 0.52 -5.01
CA VAL A 218 9.95 0.55 -4.68
C VAL A 218 10.34 1.84 -3.95
N CYS A 219 9.85 2.98 -4.42
CA CYS A 219 10.09 4.27 -3.77
C CYS A 219 9.44 4.33 -2.39
N TYR A 220 8.21 3.81 -2.26
CA TYR A 220 7.52 3.74 -0.97
C TYR A 220 8.30 2.91 0.06
N ASP A 221 8.72 1.70 -0.31
CA ASP A 221 9.51 0.81 0.56
C ASP A 221 10.87 1.42 0.95
N ALA A 222 11.43 2.28 0.08
CA ALA A 222 12.66 3.02 0.35
C ALA A 222 12.45 4.30 1.19
N GLY A 223 11.21 4.62 1.58
CA GLY A 223 10.88 5.85 2.30
C GLY A 223 10.89 7.12 1.43
N GLN A 224 10.96 6.97 0.11
CA GLN A 224 10.91 8.07 -0.87
C GLN A 224 9.46 8.35 -1.28
N PHE A 225 8.65 8.83 -0.34
CA PHE A 225 7.19 8.89 -0.49
C PHE A 225 6.73 9.87 -1.58
N TYR A 226 7.41 11.00 -1.77
CA TYR A 226 7.06 11.93 -2.86
C TYR A 226 7.41 11.36 -4.23
N ASP A 227 8.53 10.66 -4.38
CA ASP A 227 8.87 9.96 -5.63
C ASP A 227 7.86 8.83 -5.92
N SER A 228 7.33 8.18 -4.88
CA SER A 228 6.22 7.22 -5.00
C SER A 228 4.96 7.89 -5.53
N ILE A 229 4.58 9.06 -5.01
CA ILE A 229 3.41 9.83 -5.46
C ILE A 229 3.58 10.25 -6.93
N ASP A 230 4.73 10.78 -7.32
CA ASP A 230 5.02 11.16 -8.71
C ASP A 230 4.89 9.97 -9.67
N ALA A 231 5.39 8.79 -9.26
CA ALA A 231 5.26 7.57 -10.06
C ALA A 231 3.81 7.08 -10.14
N ILE A 232 2.98 7.28 -9.11
CA ILE A 232 1.54 6.97 -9.13
C ILE A 232 0.78 7.90 -10.09
N GLU A 233 1.09 9.19 -10.09
CA GLU A 233 0.51 10.15 -11.04
C GLU A 233 0.82 9.76 -12.48
N GLU A 234 2.06 9.36 -12.75
CA GLU A 234 2.46 8.87 -14.07
C GLU A 234 1.75 7.57 -14.44
N ALA A 235 1.56 6.63 -13.49
CA ALA A 235 0.77 5.42 -13.72
C ALA A 235 -0.67 5.76 -14.14
N ARG A 236 -1.32 6.71 -13.49
CA ARG A 236 -2.66 7.20 -13.85
C ARG A 236 -2.69 7.81 -15.25
N ARG A 237 -1.68 8.63 -15.58
CA ARG A 237 -1.55 9.24 -16.90
C ARG A 237 -1.40 8.17 -18.00
N LEU A 238 -0.58 7.15 -17.75
CA LEU A 238 -0.38 6.04 -18.67
C LEU A 238 -1.65 5.17 -18.84
N MET A 239 -2.44 5.00 -17.80
CA MET A 239 -3.74 4.30 -17.90
C MET A 239 -4.75 5.07 -18.75
N THR A 240 -4.84 6.40 -18.60
CA THR A 240 -5.81 7.23 -19.31
C THR A 240 -5.42 7.50 -20.76
N GLY A 241 -4.13 7.53 -21.06
CA GLY A 241 -3.60 7.77 -22.41
C GLY A 241 -3.71 6.59 -23.38
N TYR A 242 -4.10 5.41 -22.88
CA TYR A 242 -4.14 4.19 -23.69
C TYR A 242 -5.53 3.96 -24.31
N GLN A 243 -5.63 4.10 -25.62
CA GLN A 243 -6.88 3.86 -26.39
C GLN A 243 -7.08 2.39 -26.83
N GLY A 244 -6.35 1.43 -26.24
CA GLY A 244 -6.36 0.02 -26.62
C GLY A 244 -7.05 -0.89 -25.61
N THR A 245 -7.22 -2.17 -26.00
CA THR A 245 -7.81 -3.24 -25.17
C THR A 245 -6.82 -3.86 -24.17
N VAL A 246 -5.77 -3.14 -23.76
CA VAL A 246 -4.79 -3.67 -22.80
C VAL A 246 -5.38 -3.62 -21.39
N SER A 247 -5.40 -4.78 -20.75
CA SER A 247 -5.77 -4.90 -19.34
C SER A 247 -4.51 -4.74 -18.47
N PHE A 248 -4.39 -3.64 -17.77
CA PHE A 248 -3.36 -3.44 -16.75
C PHE A 248 -3.65 -4.30 -15.51
N LYS A 249 -2.60 -4.78 -14.84
CA LYS A 249 -2.71 -5.41 -13.51
C LYS A 249 -2.98 -4.37 -12.43
N THR A 250 -2.43 -3.17 -12.61
CA THR A 250 -2.68 -2.00 -11.79
C THR A 250 -4.13 -1.54 -11.93
N SER A 251 -4.74 -1.12 -10.84
CA SER A 251 -6.11 -0.59 -10.82
C SER A 251 -6.15 0.76 -10.11
N PRO A 252 -7.22 1.55 -10.33
CA PRO A 252 -7.42 2.79 -9.58
C PRO A 252 -7.42 2.58 -8.07
N VAL A 253 -7.92 1.44 -7.57
CA VAL A 253 -7.93 1.08 -6.14
C VAL A 253 -6.51 0.92 -5.62
N LEU A 254 -5.64 0.17 -6.33
CA LEU A 254 -4.25 -0.03 -5.93
C LEU A 254 -3.46 1.29 -5.93
N LEU A 255 -3.64 2.12 -6.95
CA LEU A 255 -2.99 3.43 -7.03
C LEU A 255 -3.42 4.33 -5.87
N THR A 256 -4.73 4.39 -5.60
CA THR A 256 -5.26 5.21 -4.50
C THR A 256 -4.82 4.71 -3.13
N ALA A 257 -4.73 3.40 -2.91
CA ALA A 257 -4.22 2.85 -1.66
C ALA A 257 -2.78 3.30 -1.42
N LEU A 258 -1.88 3.07 -2.38
CA LEU A 258 -0.46 3.42 -2.24
C LEU A 258 -0.24 4.95 -2.13
N GLU A 259 -0.99 5.75 -2.88
CA GLU A 259 -0.94 7.21 -2.81
C GLU A 259 -1.37 7.73 -1.42
N SER A 260 -2.50 7.23 -0.93
CA SER A 260 -2.99 7.55 0.40
C SER A 260 -1.97 7.17 1.48
N ASP A 261 -1.39 5.97 1.39
CA ASP A 261 -0.39 5.50 2.34
C ASP A 261 0.89 6.35 2.27
N SER A 262 1.31 6.78 1.07
CA SER A 262 2.44 7.69 0.88
C SER A 262 2.21 9.05 1.54
N TYR A 263 1.03 9.64 1.36
CA TYR A 263 0.67 10.90 2.03
C TYR A 263 0.57 10.74 3.55
N MET A 264 0.01 9.62 4.04
CA MET A 264 -0.03 9.34 5.48
C MET A 264 1.38 9.20 6.07
N ALA A 265 2.30 8.58 5.34
CA ALA A 265 3.68 8.42 5.78
C ALA A 265 4.43 9.76 5.96
N VAL A 266 4.10 10.78 5.15
CA VAL A 266 4.62 12.15 5.32
C VAL A 266 3.71 13.05 6.18
N SER A 267 2.72 12.46 6.86
CA SER A 267 1.75 13.17 7.73
C SER A 267 0.85 14.19 7.02
N GLU A 268 0.67 14.07 5.71
CA GLU A 268 -0.24 14.89 4.91
C GLU A 268 -1.66 14.27 4.88
N MET A 269 -2.33 14.23 6.04
CA MET A 269 -3.59 13.50 6.23
C MET A 269 -4.73 14.01 5.35
N GLU A 270 -4.80 15.32 5.08
CA GLU A 270 -5.80 15.91 4.19
C GLU A 270 -5.56 15.51 2.73
N ALA A 271 -4.31 15.47 2.28
CA ALA A 271 -3.96 14.99 0.94
C ALA A 271 -4.28 13.51 0.79
N ALA A 272 -4.00 12.69 1.82
CA ALA A 272 -4.37 11.28 1.86
C ALA A 272 -5.89 11.09 1.71
N GLU A 273 -6.72 11.89 2.41
CA GLU A 273 -8.18 11.81 2.27
C GLU A 273 -8.64 12.29 0.89
N ASN A 274 -8.05 13.36 0.35
CA ASN A 274 -8.35 13.83 -1.00
C ASN A 274 -8.06 12.75 -2.07
N ALA A 275 -6.99 11.98 -1.91
CA ALA A 275 -6.68 10.84 -2.78
C ALA A 275 -7.78 9.75 -2.68
N ARG A 276 -8.26 9.42 -1.48
CA ARG A 276 -9.31 8.41 -1.25
C ARG A 276 -10.70 8.84 -1.73
N ARG A 277 -10.99 10.14 -1.69
CA ARG A 277 -12.33 10.71 -1.98
C ARG A 277 -12.91 10.26 -3.31
N GLY A 278 -12.09 10.18 -4.37
CA GLY A 278 -12.53 9.74 -5.69
C GLY A 278 -13.08 8.31 -5.72
N ILE A 279 -12.52 7.43 -4.89
CA ILE A 279 -13.00 6.04 -4.73
C ILE A 279 -14.26 6.02 -3.84
N VAL A 280 -14.20 6.70 -2.69
CA VAL A 280 -15.27 6.68 -1.67
C VAL A 280 -16.57 7.27 -2.19
N MET A 281 -16.53 8.32 -3.00
CA MET A 281 -17.72 8.94 -3.58
C MET A 281 -18.39 8.13 -4.69
N ASN A 282 -17.73 7.11 -5.24
CA ASN A 282 -18.21 6.32 -6.37
C ASN A 282 -18.31 4.81 -6.06
N LEU A 283 -18.48 4.45 -4.79
CA LEU A 283 -18.47 3.04 -4.32
C LEU A 283 -19.51 2.16 -5.04
N ASP A 284 -20.69 2.69 -5.31
CA ASP A 284 -21.78 1.94 -5.96
C ASP A 284 -21.53 1.64 -7.45
N GLU A 285 -20.74 2.48 -8.12
CA GLU A 285 -20.40 2.35 -9.54
C GLU A 285 -19.07 1.63 -9.77
N LEU A 286 -18.28 1.45 -8.72
CA LEU A 286 -16.92 0.95 -8.80
C LEU A 286 -16.88 -0.56 -9.09
N LYS A 287 -16.32 -0.93 -10.24
CA LYS A 287 -16.03 -2.33 -10.56
C LYS A 287 -14.67 -2.72 -9.97
N VAL A 288 -14.70 -3.51 -8.90
CA VAL A 288 -13.51 -3.93 -8.16
C VAL A 288 -13.17 -5.37 -8.49
N ARG A 289 -11.90 -5.65 -8.72
CA ARG A 289 -11.40 -7.03 -8.87
C ARG A 289 -11.33 -7.69 -7.50
N LYS A 290 -11.56 -9.00 -7.44
CA LYS A 290 -11.48 -9.76 -6.17
C LYS A 290 -10.13 -9.58 -5.46
N THR A 291 -9.05 -9.42 -6.20
CA THR A 291 -7.70 -9.17 -5.68
C THR A 291 -7.53 -7.81 -5.00
N ASP A 292 -8.40 -6.85 -5.31
CA ASP A 292 -8.30 -5.46 -4.85
C ASP A 292 -9.27 -5.16 -3.70
N GLU A 293 -10.12 -6.13 -3.31
CA GLU A 293 -11.15 -5.96 -2.27
C GLU A 293 -10.56 -5.58 -0.90
N THR A 294 -9.42 -6.16 -0.52
CA THR A 294 -8.73 -5.81 0.73
C THR A 294 -8.24 -4.35 0.71
N PHE A 295 -7.65 -3.91 -0.39
CA PHE A 295 -7.21 -2.52 -0.54
C PHE A 295 -8.40 -1.55 -0.49
N LEU A 296 -9.51 -1.91 -1.15
CA LEU A 296 -10.72 -1.10 -1.09
C LEU A 296 -11.28 -1.00 0.33
N SER A 297 -11.32 -2.10 1.09
CA SER A 297 -11.78 -2.07 2.47
C SER A 297 -10.91 -1.16 3.33
N ASN A 298 -9.59 -1.18 3.17
CA ASN A 298 -8.66 -0.32 3.89
C ASN A 298 -8.84 1.16 3.52
N ILE A 299 -9.03 1.48 2.22
CA ILE A 299 -9.34 2.85 1.78
C ILE A 299 -10.57 3.39 2.51
N ILE A 300 -11.66 2.61 2.55
CA ILE A 300 -12.91 3.01 3.17
C ILE A 300 -12.76 3.16 4.69
N LEU A 301 -12.07 2.21 5.36
CA LEU A 301 -11.81 2.28 6.79
C LEU A 301 -10.93 3.47 7.18
N ASN A 302 -9.94 3.81 6.36
CA ASN A 302 -9.12 5.00 6.61
C ASN A 302 -9.93 6.30 6.42
N SER A 303 -10.84 6.35 5.44
CA SER A 303 -11.77 7.49 5.29
C SER A 303 -12.80 7.55 6.42
N ALA A 304 -13.27 6.40 6.94
CA ALA A 304 -14.14 6.37 8.12
C ALA A 304 -13.43 6.94 9.36
N LYS A 305 -12.17 6.52 9.60
CA LYS A 305 -11.34 7.09 10.68
C LYS A 305 -11.08 8.59 10.51
N TRP A 306 -10.86 9.03 9.28
CA TRP A 306 -10.73 10.46 8.98
C TRP A 306 -12.02 11.20 9.33
N ALA A 307 -13.18 10.73 8.87
CA ALA A 307 -14.47 11.33 9.16
C ALA A 307 -14.73 11.40 10.68
N GLU A 308 -14.40 10.34 11.42
CA GLU A 308 -14.44 10.32 12.88
C GLU A 308 -13.57 11.42 13.50
N ASN A 309 -12.31 11.52 13.07
CA ASN A 309 -11.38 12.51 13.59
C ASN A 309 -11.80 13.95 13.31
N GLN A 310 -12.62 14.18 12.26
CA GLN A 310 -13.18 15.48 11.92
C GLN A 310 -14.57 15.73 12.54
N GLY A 311 -15.11 14.77 13.30
CA GLY A 311 -16.46 14.84 13.87
C GLY A 311 -17.59 14.69 12.86
N MET A 312 -17.32 14.07 11.72
CA MET A 312 -18.31 13.79 10.64
C MET A 312 -19.02 12.45 10.91
N ASP A 313 -19.80 12.39 11.97
CA ASP A 313 -20.39 11.15 12.48
C ASP A 313 -21.29 10.42 11.45
N GLU A 314 -22.07 11.16 10.64
CA GLU A 314 -22.94 10.54 9.62
C GLU A 314 -22.10 9.85 8.54
N GLN A 315 -21.07 10.51 8.04
CA GLN A 315 -20.17 9.94 7.03
C GLN A 315 -19.41 8.74 7.59
N ASN A 316 -18.91 8.83 8.83
CA ASN A 316 -18.26 7.72 9.51
C ASN A 316 -19.20 6.51 9.61
N ALA A 317 -20.44 6.72 10.08
CA ALA A 317 -21.44 5.67 10.20
C ALA A 317 -21.76 5.00 8.86
N ASP A 318 -21.93 5.77 7.79
CA ASP A 318 -22.25 5.25 6.46
C ASP A 318 -21.10 4.40 5.89
N LEU A 319 -19.87 4.85 6.05
CA LEU A 319 -18.68 4.12 5.60
C LEU A 319 -18.48 2.82 6.37
N LEU A 320 -18.60 2.87 7.70
CA LEU A 320 -18.52 1.66 8.54
C LEU A 320 -19.65 0.67 8.22
N PHE A 321 -20.87 1.15 8.03
CA PHE A 321 -22.00 0.32 7.63
C PHE A 321 -21.78 -0.35 6.27
N TYR A 322 -21.22 0.38 5.30
CA TYR A 322 -20.83 -0.17 4.01
C TYR A 322 -19.82 -1.32 4.16
N VAL A 323 -18.77 -1.10 4.98
CA VAL A 323 -17.72 -2.12 5.22
C VAL A 323 -18.30 -3.40 5.82
N VAL A 324 -19.06 -3.30 6.93
CA VAL A 324 -19.57 -4.49 7.62
C VAL A 324 -20.66 -5.23 6.84
N ASN A 325 -21.31 -4.58 5.88
CA ASN A 325 -22.25 -5.25 4.97
C ASN A 325 -21.54 -5.95 3.82
N ARG A 326 -20.52 -5.33 3.24
CA ARG A 326 -19.80 -5.89 2.10
C ARG A 326 -18.80 -6.97 2.52
N TRP A 327 -18.14 -6.78 3.66
CA TRP A 327 -17.16 -7.71 4.22
C TRP A 327 -17.52 -8.05 5.67
N PRO A 328 -18.51 -8.90 5.88
CA PRO A 328 -19.04 -9.19 7.22
C PRO A 328 -18.05 -9.88 8.17
N ASP A 329 -16.90 -10.31 7.65
CA ASP A 329 -15.80 -10.92 8.41
C ASP A 329 -14.59 -9.97 8.51
N ASN A 330 -14.71 -8.71 8.12
CA ASN A 330 -13.65 -7.72 8.29
C ASN A 330 -13.54 -7.31 9.77
N ILE A 331 -12.54 -7.85 10.45
CA ILE A 331 -12.33 -7.69 11.89
C ILE A 331 -12.21 -6.22 12.27
N GLN A 332 -11.36 -5.46 11.57
CA GLN A 332 -11.17 -4.04 11.85
C GLN A 332 -12.44 -3.22 11.64
N GLY A 333 -13.18 -3.52 10.57
CA GLY A 333 -14.47 -2.88 10.30
C GLY A 333 -15.49 -3.14 11.39
N LEU A 334 -15.58 -4.38 11.89
CA LEU A 334 -16.47 -4.77 12.98
C LEU A 334 -16.11 -4.09 14.30
N ILE A 335 -14.82 -4.00 14.63
CA ILE A 335 -14.34 -3.33 15.84
C ILE A 335 -14.67 -1.84 15.79
N LEU A 336 -14.37 -1.16 14.69
CA LEU A 336 -14.67 0.26 14.52
C LEU A 336 -16.19 0.54 14.53
N TYR A 337 -16.97 -0.35 13.90
CA TYR A 337 -18.42 -0.27 13.90
C TYR A 337 -19.01 -0.41 15.31
N ALA A 338 -18.48 -1.34 16.11
CA ALA A 338 -18.87 -1.54 17.49
C ALA A 338 -18.51 -0.35 18.39
N ASP A 339 -17.31 0.20 18.20
CA ASP A 339 -16.87 1.38 18.93
C ASP A 339 -17.72 2.62 18.59
N PHE A 340 -18.03 2.82 17.31
CA PHE A 340 -18.95 3.86 16.89
C PHE A 340 -20.36 3.65 17.47
N ALA A 341 -20.88 2.40 17.45
CA ALA A 341 -22.18 2.09 18.06
C ALA A 341 -22.20 2.45 19.54
N TYR A 342 -21.14 2.10 20.29
CA TYR A 342 -21.01 2.47 21.68
C TYR A 342 -21.03 4.00 21.89
N ARG A 343 -20.14 4.73 21.19
CA ARG A 343 -20.01 6.19 21.32
C ARG A 343 -21.26 6.95 20.90
N SER A 344 -21.95 6.50 19.86
CA SER A 344 -23.19 7.12 19.36
C SER A 344 -24.38 6.96 20.31
N ASN A 345 -24.32 6.00 21.24
CA ASN A 345 -25.35 5.74 22.25
C ASN A 345 -24.99 6.25 23.66
N LEU A 346 -23.75 6.77 23.84
CA LEU A 346 -23.43 7.46 25.10
C LEU A 346 -24.33 8.67 25.27
N GLU A 347 -25.01 8.74 26.43
CA GLU A 347 -25.66 9.97 26.86
C GLU A 347 -24.58 11.02 27.15
N ARG A 348 -24.65 12.15 26.45
CA ARG A 348 -23.70 13.24 26.70
C ARG A 348 -24.06 13.96 28.01
N GLU A 349 -23.03 14.39 28.73
CA GLU A 349 -23.19 15.37 29.83
C GLU A 349 -23.89 16.66 29.35
N GLU A 350 -23.89 16.94 28.06
CA GLU A 350 -24.63 18.03 27.41
C GLU A 350 -26.15 17.95 27.57
N ASP A 351 -26.75 16.76 27.74
CA ASP A 351 -28.18 16.66 27.93
C ASP A 351 -28.61 17.38 29.23
N THR A 352 -27.73 17.43 30.23
CA THR A 352 -27.93 18.18 31.45
C THR A 352 -27.74 19.69 31.24
N GLU A 353 -26.82 20.12 30.40
CA GLU A 353 -26.63 21.53 30.03
C GLU A 353 -27.75 22.02 29.10
N ILE A 354 -28.14 21.24 28.11
CA ILE A 354 -29.29 21.55 27.25
C ILE A 354 -30.57 21.64 28.07
N ALA A 355 -30.79 20.72 29.01
CA ALA A 355 -31.91 20.77 29.95
C ALA A 355 -31.86 22.01 30.85
N ALA A 356 -30.67 22.41 31.31
CA ALA A 356 -30.49 23.63 32.11
C ALA A 356 -30.72 24.90 31.29
N LEU A 357 -30.28 24.96 30.04
CA LEU A 357 -30.51 26.06 29.11
C LEU A 357 -31.98 26.19 28.73
N ARG A 358 -32.67 25.07 28.47
CA ARG A 358 -34.14 25.07 28.28
C ARG A 358 -34.88 25.59 29.50
N LYS A 359 -34.47 25.16 30.70
CA LYS A 359 -35.05 25.63 31.96
C LYS A 359 -34.81 27.11 32.20
N ALA A 360 -33.72 27.66 31.67
CA ALA A 360 -33.39 29.08 31.67
C ALA A 360 -34.08 29.87 30.54
N GLY A 361 -34.91 29.25 29.68
CA GLY A 361 -35.61 29.90 28.57
C GLY A 361 -34.75 30.25 27.37
N ILE A 362 -33.56 29.65 27.26
CA ILE A 362 -32.62 29.84 26.13
C ILE A 362 -32.98 28.86 25.02
N SER A 363 -33.05 29.34 23.77
CA SER A 363 -33.32 28.49 22.61
C SER A 363 -32.20 27.49 22.39
N THR A 364 -32.51 26.20 22.41
CA THR A 364 -31.57 25.09 22.17
C THR A 364 -31.75 24.45 20.79
N LEU A 365 -32.54 25.09 19.92
CA LEU A 365 -32.91 24.55 18.59
C LEU A 365 -31.72 24.22 17.69
N GLU A 366 -30.61 24.94 17.76
CA GLU A 366 -29.40 24.65 17.03
C GLU A 366 -28.62 23.50 17.67
N MET A 367 -28.65 23.36 18.97
CA MET A 367 -28.03 22.26 19.72
C MET A 367 -28.81 20.95 19.52
N GLU A 368 -30.15 21.02 19.42
CA GLU A 368 -31.03 19.88 19.13
C GLU A 368 -30.81 19.30 17.72
N ARG A 369 -30.36 20.11 16.74
CA ARG A 369 -29.97 19.62 15.40
C ARG A 369 -28.76 18.73 15.45
N TYR A 370 -27.87 18.87 16.44
CA TYR A 370 -26.76 17.97 16.69
C TYR A 370 -27.17 16.62 17.30
N ASP A 371 -28.34 16.52 17.92
CA ASP A 371 -28.85 15.32 18.57
C ASP A 371 -29.54 14.32 17.58
N ASN A 372 -29.75 14.72 16.32
CA ASN A 372 -30.27 13.85 15.27
C ASN A 372 -29.20 12.97 14.63
N ARG A 373 -28.14 12.65 15.36
CA ARG A 373 -27.09 11.76 14.86
C ARG A 373 -27.64 10.36 14.60
N ARG A 374 -27.14 9.75 13.53
CA ARG A 374 -27.42 8.35 13.23
C ARG A 374 -26.87 7.48 14.35
N LYS A 375 -27.76 6.97 15.20
CA LYS A 375 -27.41 6.01 16.24
C LYS A 375 -27.40 4.61 15.63
N ILE A 376 -26.30 3.88 15.84
CA ILE A 376 -26.22 2.46 15.52
C ILE A 376 -26.67 1.67 16.75
N PRO A 377 -27.70 0.80 16.65
CA PRO A 377 -28.11 -0.02 17.77
C PRO A 377 -26.96 -0.93 18.25
N MET A 378 -26.69 -0.91 19.55
CA MET A 378 -25.69 -1.79 20.16
C MET A 378 -25.96 -3.29 19.88
N SER A 379 -27.24 -3.65 19.81
CA SER A 379 -27.69 -5.00 19.46
C SER A 379 -27.28 -5.41 18.04
N ASP A 380 -27.25 -4.48 17.09
CA ASP A 380 -26.78 -4.77 15.72
C ASP A 380 -25.26 -5.02 15.71
N ALA A 381 -24.48 -4.19 16.40
CA ALA A 381 -23.04 -4.38 16.50
C ALA A 381 -22.67 -5.72 17.17
N LEU A 382 -23.32 -6.04 18.30
CA LEU A 382 -23.12 -7.33 18.97
C LEU A 382 -23.51 -8.52 18.08
N TYR A 383 -24.65 -8.43 17.40
CA TYR A 383 -25.10 -9.47 16.48
C TYR A 383 -24.08 -9.74 15.35
N ARG A 384 -23.57 -8.68 14.73
CA ARG A 384 -22.56 -8.80 13.66
C ARG A 384 -21.25 -9.41 14.13
N ILE A 385 -20.78 -9.00 15.32
CA ILE A 385 -19.59 -9.59 15.96
C ILE A 385 -19.83 -11.07 16.24
N ASP A 386 -20.99 -11.44 16.81
CA ASP A 386 -21.33 -12.84 17.11
C ASP A 386 -21.38 -13.72 15.86
N GLU A 387 -21.95 -13.21 14.78
CA GLU A 387 -21.97 -13.91 13.49
C GLU A 387 -20.56 -14.08 12.91
N ALA A 388 -19.72 -13.06 13.00
CA ALA A 388 -18.35 -13.14 12.53
C ALA A 388 -17.50 -14.11 13.38
N ILE A 389 -17.65 -14.09 14.72
CA ILE A 389 -17.00 -15.06 15.61
C ILE A 389 -17.37 -16.50 15.23
N ARG A 390 -18.66 -16.80 14.97
CA ARG A 390 -19.09 -18.15 14.56
C ARG A 390 -18.45 -18.63 13.25
N ARG A 391 -18.12 -17.69 12.33
CA ARG A 391 -17.50 -18.03 11.03
C ARG A 391 -15.98 -18.10 11.10
N THR A 392 -15.35 -17.20 11.85
CA THR A 392 -13.89 -17.02 11.84
C THR A 392 -13.20 -17.60 13.07
N ASN A 393 -13.92 -17.71 14.20
CA ASN A 393 -13.38 -18.01 15.53
C ASN A 393 -12.22 -17.04 15.93
N ASP A 394 -12.29 -15.80 15.48
CA ASP A 394 -11.23 -14.82 15.65
C ASP A 394 -11.15 -14.33 17.10
N PRO A 395 -9.97 -14.36 17.74
CA PRO A 395 -9.80 -13.96 19.14
C PRO A 395 -10.00 -12.45 19.37
N TYR A 396 -9.68 -11.61 18.39
CA TYR A 396 -9.88 -10.15 18.53
C TYR A 396 -11.36 -9.78 18.61
N LEU A 397 -12.20 -10.47 17.84
CA LEU A 397 -13.65 -10.25 17.90
C LEU A 397 -14.22 -10.70 19.25
N ASN A 398 -13.67 -11.75 19.85
CA ASN A 398 -14.05 -12.16 21.19
C ASN A 398 -13.72 -11.09 22.24
N ILE A 399 -12.54 -10.47 22.15
CA ILE A 399 -12.15 -9.37 23.05
C ILE A 399 -13.02 -8.12 22.79
N ALA A 400 -13.25 -7.77 21.54
CA ALA A 400 -14.11 -6.64 21.19
C ALA A 400 -15.54 -6.82 21.68
N LYS A 401 -16.10 -8.05 21.60
CA LYS A 401 -17.39 -8.39 22.16
C LYS A 401 -17.41 -8.23 23.69
N LEU A 402 -16.34 -8.69 24.34
CA LEU A 402 -16.20 -8.60 25.79
C LEU A 402 -16.17 -7.13 26.24
N ASP A 403 -15.31 -6.34 25.59
CA ASP A 403 -15.19 -4.90 25.86
C ASP A 403 -16.53 -4.16 25.68
N LEU A 404 -17.22 -4.43 24.58
CA LEU A 404 -18.53 -3.84 24.30
C LEU A 404 -19.57 -4.20 25.35
N ARG A 405 -19.64 -5.47 25.74
CA ARG A 405 -20.54 -5.92 26.80
C ARG A 405 -20.24 -5.25 28.14
N TYR A 406 -18.96 -5.11 28.49
CA TYR A 406 -18.58 -4.52 29.76
C TYR A 406 -18.80 -3.02 29.84
N LYS A 407 -18.73 -2.33 28.69
CA LYS A 407 -19.08 -0.91 28.61
C LYS A 407 -20.58 -0.68 28.71
N THR A 408 -21.41 -1.65 28.31
CA THR A 408 -22.87 -1.51 28.23
C THR A 408 -23.64 -2.14 29.39
N ASP A 409 -23.10 -3.18 30.04
CA ASP A 409 -23.73 -3.90 31.12
C ASP A 409 -23.06 -3.59 32.47
N SER A 410 -23.61 -2.59 33.17
CA SER A 410 -23.15 -2.20 34.52
C SER A 410 -23.43 -3.25 35.60
N SER A 411 -24.21 -4.30 35.32
CA SER A 411 -24.51 -5.37 36.28
C SER A 411 -23.37 -6.36 36.43
N ILE A 412 -22.42 -6.41 35.46
CA ILE A 412 -21.28 -7.32 35.51
C ILE A 412 -20.21 -6.77 36.46
N SER A 413 -19.85 -7.54 37.47
CA SER A 413 -18.83 -7.12 38.43
C SER A 413 -17.43 -7.05 37.77
N GLU A 414 -16.56 -6.17 38.27
CA GLU A 414 -15.17 -6.08 37.78
C GLU A 414 -14.41 -7.42 37.95
N LYS A 415 -14.72 -8.19 38.97
CA LYS A 415 -14.15 -9.53 39.18
C LYS A 415 -14.55 -10.51 38.08
N ASP A 416 -15.78 -10.45 37.61
CA ASP A 416 -16.26 -11.30 36.52
C ASP A 416 -15.64 -10.86 35.18
N LYS A 417 -15.52 -9.55 34.97
CA LYS A 417 -14.84 -8.96 33.81
C LYS A 417 -13.40 -9.49 33.70
N ASN A 418 -12.65 -9.44 34.80
CA ASN A 418 -11.28 -9.96 34.86
C ASN A 418 -11.21 -11.45 34.58
N ARG A 419 -12.05 -12.24 35.25
CA ARG A 419 -12.06 -13.67 35.04
C ARG A 419 -12.29 -14.01 33.57
N ASP A 420 -13.25 -13.37 32.93
CA ASP A 420 -13.62 -13.64 31.55
C ASP A 420 -12.49 -13.21 30.58
N LEU A 421 -11.83 -12.08 30.87
CA LEU A 421 -10.65 -11.64 30.11
C LEU A 421 -9.49 -12.62 30.23
N TRP A 422 -9.17 -13.06 31.46
CA TRP A 422 -8.08 -14.02 31.68
C TRP A 422 -8.36 -15.37 31.05
N ASN A 423 -9.58 -15.90 31.17
CA ASN A 423 -9.97 -17.13 30.48
C ASN A 423 -9.82 -17.03 28.96
N MET A 424 -10.12 -15.90 28.39
CA MET A 424 -9.96 -15.67 26.96
C MET A 424 -8.48 -15.57 26.56
N LEU A 425 -7.67 -14.83 27.32
CA LEU A 425 -6.23 -14.74 27.09
C LEU A 425 -5.54 -16.10 27.20
N GLU A 426 -5.82 -16.88 28.23
CA GLU A 426 -5.26 -18.24 28.41
C GLU A 426 -5.59 -19.16 27.23
N ASN A 427 -6.79 -19.06 26.68
CA ASN A 427 -7.17 -19.84 25.49
C ASN A 427 -6.50 -19.37 24.21
N SER A 428 -6.11 -18.10 24.12
CA SER A 428 -5.51 -17.47 22.95
C SER A 428 -3.98 -17.44 23.00
N LEU A 429 -3.36 -17.54 24.19
CA LEU A 429 -1.90 -17.51 24.40
C LEU A 429 -1.17 -18.76 23.87
N ASN A 430 -1.91 -19.80 23.47
CA ASN A 430 -1.36 -21.01 22.84
C ASN A 430 -1.09 -20.82 21.33
N GLU A 431 -1.41 -19.66 20.78
CA GLU A 431 -1.14 -19.32 19.38
C GLU A 431 0.22 -18.65 19.24
N ASP A 432 0.96 -18.97 18.16
CA ASP A 432 2.35 -18.53 17.95
C ASP A 432 2.50 -17.06 17.49
N GLY A 433 3.54 -16.38 17.99
CA GLY A 433 4.17 -15.23 17.33
C GLY A 433 3.41 -13.90 17.39
N GLU A 434 3.20 -13.26 16.23
CA GLU A 434 2.63 -11.89 16.09
C GLU A 434 1.23 -11.74 16.69
N LEU A 435 0.40 -12.78 16.56
CA LEU A 435 -0.96 -12.76 17.08
C LEU A 435 -0.98 -12.65 18.60
N LYS A 436 -0.10 -13.38 19.29
CA LYS A 436 0.06 -13.32 20.75
C LYS A 436 0.41 -11.89 21.20
N GLY A 437 1.37 -11.27 20.54
CA GLY A 437 1.78 -9.88 20.85
C GLY A 437 0.65 -8.89 20.73
N LEU A 438 -0.13 -8.95 19.66
CA LEU A 438 -1.28 -8.07 19.44
C LEU A 438 -2.40 -8.29 20.46
N LEU A 439 -2.69 -9.53 20.84
CA LEU A 439 -3.67 -9.86 21.87
C LEU A 439 -3.26 -9.32 23.25
N VAL A 440 -1.98 -9.45 23.59
CA VAL A 440 -1.42 -8.89 24.82
C VAL A 440 -1.53 -7.36 24.82
N GLN A 441 -1.19 -6.68 23.72
CA GLN A 441 -1.34 -5.22 23.61
C GLN A 441 -2.79 -4.78 23.82
N TYR A 442 -3.75 -5.51 23.23
CA TYR A 442 -5.17 -5.21 23.40
C TYR A 442 -5.60 -5.41 24.86
N ALA A 443 -5.18 -6.49 25.48
CA ALA A 443 -5.49 -6.78 26.88
C ALA A 443 -4.85 -5.76 27.84
N LEU A 444 -3.62 -5.32 27.58
CA LEU A 444 -2.98 -4.25 28.33
C LEU A 444 -3.77 -2.95 28.25
N ASN A 445 -4.21 -2.53 27.05
CA ASN A 445 -5.05 -1.37 26.88
C ASN A 445 -6.37 -1.51 27.66
N PHE A 446 -7.01 -2.67 27.62
CA PHE A 446 -8.24 -2.93 28.36
C PHE A 446 -8.02 -2.80 29.87
N LEU A 447 -6.98 -3.47 30.42
CA LEU A 447 -6.67 -3.45 31.84
C LEU A 447 -6.31 -2.03 32.33
N LEU A 448 -5.54 -1.28 31.54
CA LEU A 448 -5.21 0.12 31.86
C LEU A 448 -6.44 1.03 31.85
N ASN A 449 -7.32 0.89 30.85
CA ASN A 449 -8.56 1.66 30.75
C ASN A 449 -9.53 1.36 31.90
N THR A 450 -9.54 0.14 32.40
CA THR A 450 -10.33 -0.30 33.56
C THR A 450 -9.62 -0.09 34.89
N LYS A 451 -8.45 0.57 34.90
CA LYS A 451 -7.62 0.90 36.08
C LYS A 451 -7.11 -0.31 36.87
N GLN A 452 -6.92 -1.44 36.18
CA GLN A 452 -6.40 -2.68 36.76
C GLN A 452 -4.87 -2.76 36.56
N TYR A 453 -4.17 -1.83 37.17
CA TYR A 453 -2.75 -1.58 36.89
C TYR A 453 -1.84 -2.73 37.31
N ASP A 454 -2.14 -3.43 38.41
CA ASP A 454 -1.32 -4.54 38.91
C ASP A 454 -1.43 -5.76 37.96
N ASP A 455 -2.64 -6.06 37.47
CA ASP A 455 -2.87 -7.13 36.50
C ASP A 455 -2.24 -6.79 35.14
N ALA A 456 -2.33 -5.53 34.72
CA ALA A 456 -1.68 -5.04 33.51
C ALA A 456 -0.15 -5.16 33.60
N TRP A 457 0.43 -4.77 34.75
CA TRP A 457 1.87 -4.93 34.98
C TRP A 457 2.28 -6.40 34.93
N LYS A 458 1.55 -7.27 35.57
CA LYS A 458 1.83 -8.71 35.56
C LYS A 458 1.80 -9.27 34.14
N LEU A 459 0.75 -8.97 33.37
CA LEU A 459 0.62 -9.42 31.98
C LEU A 459 1.79 -8.92 31.11
N PHE A 460 2.13 -7.63 31.24
CA PHE A 460 3.27 -7.05 30.52
C PHE A 460 4.58 -7.75 30.88
N TYR A 461 4.87 -7.87 32.16
CA TYR A 461 6.11 -8.48 32.65
C TYR A 461 6.23 -9.94 32.17
N ASP A 462 5.17 -10.74 32.37
CA ASP A 462 5.15 -12.15 31.96
C ASP A 462 5.36 -12.29 30.45
N HIS A 463 4.70 -11.45 29.64
CA HIS A 463 4.87 -11.49 28.19
C HIS A 463 6.29 -11.12 27.75
N VAL A 464 6.85 -10.05 28.28
CA VAL A 464 8.19 -9.58 27.91
C VAL A 464 9.27 -10.58 28.32
N THR A 465 9.13 -11.21 29.51
CA THR A 465 10.07 -12.21 29.99
C THR A 465 9.93 -13.56 29.28
N ASP A 466 8.75 -13.89 28.75
CA ASP A 466 8.50 -15.12 27.99
C ASP A 466 9.19 -15.08 26.60
N ILE A 467 9.21 -13.91 25.93
CA ILE A 467 9.81 -13.75 24.60
C ILE A 467 11.30 -13.39 24.62
N SER A 468 11.88 -13.08 25.79
CA SER A 468 13.28 -12.66 25.94
C SER A 468 13.90 -13.29 27.18
N GLU A 469 15.06 -13.93 27.01
CA GLU A 469 15.87 -14.38 28.14
C GLU A 469 16.52 -13.17 28.82
N TYR A 470 16.16 -12.94 30.10
CA TYR A 470 16.77 -11.92 30.95
C TYR A 470 17.85 -12.55 31.84
N ASP A 471 18.96 -11.85 31.96
CA ASP A 471 19.96 -12.23 32.95
C ASP A 471 19.46 -11.85 34.35
N SER A 472 19.22 -12.85 35.19
CA SER A 472 18.71 -12.67 36.56
C SER A 472 19.65 -11.83 37.48
N LYS A 473 20.88 -11.54 37.04
CA LYS A 473 21.85 -10.73 37.77
C LYS A 473 21.74 -9.24 37.47
N ARG A 474 20.99 -8.84 36.45
CA ARG A 474 20.82 -7.46 36.03
C ARG A 474 19.42 -6.98 36.37
N ASP A 475 19.31 -5.67 36.56
CA ASP A 475 18.00 -5.03 36.71
C ASP A 475 17.14 -5.20 35.46
N PHE A 476 15.85 -5.50 35.66
CA PHE A 476 14.89 -5.72 34.55
C PHE A 476 14.87 -4.54 33.58
N TRP A 477 14.80 -3.31 34.10
CA TRP A 477 14.68 -2.13 33.25
C TRP A 477 15.92 -1.85 32.43
N GLU A 478 17.12 -2.09 33.01
CA GLU A 478 18.38 -1.95 32.27
C GLU A 478 18.43 -2.92 31.11
N GLN A 479 18.04 -4.17 31.33
CA GLN A 479 18.01 -5.19 30.30
C GLN A 479 16.91 -4.91 29.26
N PHE A 480 15.72 -4.45 29.67
CA PHE A 480 14.64 -4.10 28.77
C PHE A 480 15.05 -2.98 27.82
N ILE A 481 15.70 -1.94 28.31
CA ILE A 481 16.22 -0.82 27.51
C ILE A 481 17.33 -1.28 26.55
N GLU A 482 18.21 -2.19 26.96
CA GLU A 482 19.27 -2.73 26.09
C GLU A 482 18.73 -3.62 24.97
N LYS A 483 17.64 -4.30 25.20
CA LYS A 483 16.95 -5.19 24.24
C LYS A 483 15.88 -4.50 23.40
N ASP A 484 15.73 -3.19 23.54
CA ASP A 484 14.70 -2.36 22.92
C ASP A 484 14.51 -2.59 21.41
N ARG A 485 15.60 -2.90 20.71
CA ARG A 485 15.61 -3.13 19.26
C ARG A 485 14.82 -4.35 18.80
N GLY A 486 14.40 -5.22 19.72
CA GLY A 486 13.63 -6.43 19.44
C GLY A 486 12.13 -6.30 19.72
N TYR A 487 11.68 -5.19 20.32
CA TYR A 487 10.28 -4.99 20.66
C TYR A 487 9.59 -4.04 19.69
N GLU A 488 8.30 -4.33 19.41
CA GLU A 488 7.46 -3.39 18.69
C GLU A 488 7.23 -2.11 19.50
N LEU A 489 7.09 -0.99 18.81
CA LEU A 489 6.89 0.32 19.43
C LEU A 489 5.77 0.36 20.49
N PRO A 490 4.57 -0.26 20.29
CA PRO A 490 3.54 -0.31 21.33
C PRO A 490 4.02 -0.96 22.65
N MET A 491 4.83 -2.00 22.58
CA MET A 491 5.36 -2.63 23.81
C MET A 491 6.38 -1.73 24.51
N MET A 492 7.18 -0.96 23.75
CA MET A 492 8.06 0.05 24.31
C MET A 492 7.28 1.18 24.99
N GLU A 493 6.15 1.61 24.41
CA GLU A 493 5.25 2.60 25.01
C GLU A 493 4.65 2.09 26.35
N PHE A 494 4.22 0.83 26.42
CA PHE A 494 3.80 0.20 27.66
C PHE A 494 4.93 0.15 28.67
N GLY A 495 6.13 -0.26 28.25
CA GLY A 495 7.34 -0.27 29.09
C GLY A 495 7.62 1.11 29.70
N ALA A 496 7.56 2.16 28.89
CA ALA A 496 7.76 3.53 29.35
C ALA A 496 6.71 3.94 30.40
N TRP A 497 5.43 3.58 30.19
CA TRP A 497 4.36 3.83 31.14
C TRP A 497 4.56 3.04 32.45
N PHE A 498 4.88 1.76 32.36
CA PHE A 498 5.11 0.91 33.54
C PHE A 498 6.36 1.30 34.33
N ALA A 499 7.43 1.79 33.66
CA ALA A 499 8.58 2.35 34.37
C ALA A 499 8.17 3.55 35.23
N ALA A 500 7.32 4.45 34.68
CA ALA A 500 6.78 5.56 35.45
C ALA A 500 5.86 5.09 36.60
N TYR A 501 5.01 4.10 36.36
CA TYR A 501 4.14 3.49 37.36
C TYR A 501 4.95 2.90 38.53
N ASN A 502 6.06 2.23 38.23
CA ASN A 502 6.97 1.65 39.22
C ASN A 502 7.96 2.69 39.80
N LYS A 503 7.75 3.98 39.54
CA LYS A 503 8.58 5.10 40.05
C LYS A 503 10.04 5.11 39.56
N MET A 504 10.31 4.48 38.45
CA MET A 504 11.60 4.46 37.79
C MET A 504 11.70 5.65 36.82
N ALA A 505 11.98 6.83 37.34
CA ALA A 505 11.85 8.09 36.61
C ALA A 505 12.84 8.25 35.46
N ASP A 506 14.09 7.83 35.64
CA ASP A 506 15.14 7.94 34.62
C ASP A 506 14.88 6.95 33.46
N GLU A 507 14.47 5.73 33.76
CA GLU A 507 14.11 4.69 32.83
C GLU A 507 12.86 5.09 32.04
N ALA A 508 11.84 5.61 32.70
CA ALA A 508 10.63 6.14 32.08
C ALA A 508 10.97 7.28 31.10
N LEU A 509 11.85 8.20 31.49
CA LEU A 509 12.30 9.27 30.60
C LEU A 509 13.03 8.73 29.38
N ARG A 510 13.99 7.83 29.56
CA ARG A 510 14.76 7.22 28.45
C ARG A 510 13.85 6.47 27.47
N LEU A 511 12.93 5.66 27.99
CA LEU A 511 11.99 4.90 27.16
C LEU A 511 11.02 5.81 26.40
N HIS A 512 10.48 6.86 27.04
CA HIS A 512 9.63 7.82 26.35
C HIS A 512 10.41 8.63 25.29
N GLU A 513 11.65 9.05 25.58
CA GLU A 513 12.51 9.70 24.59
C GLU A 513 12.80 8.76 23.42
N TYR A 514 13.08 7.49 23.68
CA TYR A 514 13.24 6.47 22.65
C TYR A 514 11.99 6.34 21.78
N CYS A 515 10.82 6.11 22.37
CA CYS A 515 9.55 5.97 21.63
C CYS A 515 9.27 7.17 20.73
N VAL A 516 9.62 8.38 21.18
CA VAL A 516 9.28 9.61 20.45
C VAL A 516 10.32 9.98 19.38
N TYR A 517 11.61 9.75 19.64
CA TYR A 517 12.68 10.27 18.77
C TYR A 517 13.47 9.18 18.04
N GLU A 518 13.73 8.02 18.66
CA GLU A 518 14.63 7.00 18.12
C GLU A 518 13.93 5.95 17.25
N SER A 519 12.66 5.64 17.54
CA SER A 519 11.95 4.50 16.95
C SER A 519 11.86 4.51 15.41
N ALA A 520 12.12 5.63 14.75
CA ALA A 520 12.14 5.76 13.30
C ALA A 520 13.54 6.07 12.73
N GLY A 521 14.61 5.97 13.52
CA GLY A 521 15.96 6.36 13.09
C GLY A 521 16.15 7.86 12.86
N LEU A 522 15.23 8.70 13.34
CA LEU A 522 15.18 10.14 13.09
C LEU A 522 15.67 10.98 14.27
N LEU A 523 16.20 10.35 15.31
CA LEU A 523 16.69 11.02 16.51
C LEU A 523 17.74 12.09 16.21
N GLN A 524 18.66 11.81 15.29
CA GLN A 524 19.78 12.70 14.97
C GLN A 524 19.35 14.03 14.36
N GLU A 525 18.14 14.08 13.76
CA GLU A 525 17.60 15.26 13.11
C GLU A 525 16.54 15.99 13.95
N GLY A 526 16.18 15.45 15.13
CA GLY A 526 15.17 16.05 16.03
C GLY A 526 13.74 15.94 15.54
N TYR A 527 13.46 15.05 14.60
CA TYR A 527 12.11 14.79 14.10
C TYR A 527 11.37 13.80 15.01
N ILE A 528 10.05 13.99 15.15
CA ILE A 528 9.17 13.03 15.83
C ILE A 528 8.86 11.90 14.86
N SER A 529 8.99 10.64 15.33
CA SER A 529 8.59 9.47 14.57
C SER A 529 7.11 9.54 14.18
N GLN A 530 6.80 9.21 12.93
CA GLN A 530 5.43 9.19 12.43
C GLN A 530 4.58 8.09 13.05
N SER A 531 5.21 7.02 13.55
CA SER A 531 4.54 5.90 14.23
C SER A 531 4.22 6.16 15.70
N VAL A 532 4.78 7.23 16.29
CA VAL A 532 4.58 7.58 17.70
C VAL A 532 3.17 8.08 17.97
N SER A 533 2.56 7.58 19.04
CA SER A 533 1.25 8.02 19.47
C SER A 533 1.28 9.44 20.08
N THR A 534 0.19 10.18 19.94
CA THR A 534 0.01 11.46 20.62
C THR A 534 0.05 11.30 22.14
N ALA A 535 -0.38 10.15 22.67
CA ALA A 535 -0.32 9.84 24.10
C ALA A 535 1.12 9.80 24.60
N SER A 536 2.07 9.15 23.88
CA SER A 536 3.50 9.15 24.23
C SER A 536 4.08 10.56 24.21
N CYS A 537 3.71 11.39 23.24
CA CYS A 537 4.15 12.80 23.22
C CYS A 537 3.61 13.60 24.41
N LEU A 538 2.35 13.37 24.82
CA LEU A 538 1.76 14.01 26.00
C LEU A 538 2.45 13.57 27.28
N ASN A 539 2.76 12.29 27.42
CA ASN A 539 3.47 11.74 28.57
C ASN A 539 4.89 12.32 28.67
N LEU A 540 5.67 12.26 27.59
CA LEU A 540 7.03 12.82 27.57
C LEU A 540 7.03 14.33 27.82
N GLY A 541 6.11 15.07 27.22
CA GLY A 541 5.99 16.51 27.45
C GLY A 541 5.65 16.84 28.91
N SER A 542 4.81 16.04 29.57
CA SER A 542 4.51 16.17 31.00
C SER A 542 5.75 15.92 31.87
N ILE A 543 6.59 14.92 31.52
CA ILE A 543 7.86 14.65 32.17
C ILE A 543 8.82 15.84 31.98
N TYR A 544 8.94 16.40 30.76
CA TYR A 544 9.76 17.57 30.50
C TYR A 544 9.34 18.79 31.34
N ILE A 545 8.03 19.01 31.48
CA ILE A 545 7.50 20.10 32.33
C ILE A 545 7.90 19.87 33.78
N SER A 546 7.74 18.67 34.33
CA SER A 546 8.13 18.34 35.71
C SER A 546 9.62 18.51 35.98
N LEU A 547 10.45 18.32 34.97
CA LEU A 547 11.90 18.55 35.01
C LEU A 547 12.31 20.01 34.69
N GLY A 548 11.35 20.93 34.54
CA GLY A 548 11.60 22.33 34.21
C GLY A 548 12.06 22.58 32.76
N LYS A 549 12.01 21.56 31.89
CA LYS A 549 12.43 21.64 30.46
C LYS A 549 11.29 22.11 29.56
N LYS A 550 10.62 23.22 29.92
CA LYS A 550 9.41 23.72 29.26
C LYS A 550 9.57 23.95 27.74
N LEU A 551 10.72 24.44 27.27
CA LEU A 551 10.97 24.66 25.84
C LEU A 551 10.97 23.35 25.05
N LYS A 552 11.52 22.27 25.62
CA LYS A 552 11.45 20.93 25.01
C LYS A 552 10.00 20.44 24.92
N ALA A 553 9.19 20.68 25.92
CA ALA A 553 7.77 20.32 25.92
C ALA A 553 6.99 21.10 24.86
N LEU A 554 7.24 22.42 24.72
CA LEU A 554 6.61 23.25 23.68
C LEU A 554 6.95 22.78 22.27
N ASP A 555 8.23 22.50 21.99
CA ASP A 555 8.69 21.99 20.70
C ASP A 555 8.05 20.63 20.38
N LEU A 556 8.06 19.71 21.35
CA LEU A 556 7.44 18.39 21.25
C LEU A 556 5.94 18.47 20.93
N TYR A 557 5.19 19.25 21.71
CA TYR A 557 3.75 19.40 21.52
C TYR A 557 3.41 20.07 20.17
N GLY A 558 4.21 21.06 19.75
CA GLY A 558 4.06 21.72 18.45
C GLY A 558 4.26 20.75 17.29
N LYS A 559 5.33 19.94 17.33
CA LYS A 559 5.60 18.91 16.32
C LYS A 559 4.52 17.82 16.31
N ALA A 560 4.09 17.36 17.48
CA ALA A 560 3.01 16.39 17.61
C ALA A 560 1.68 16.92 17.04
N ALA A 561 1.33 18.18 17.33
CA ALA A 561 0.12 18.81 16.81
C ALA A 561 0.15 18.98 15.27
N GLY A 562 1.33 19.20 14.69
CA GLY A 562 1.50 19.32 13.24
C GLY A 562 1.21 18.01 12.48
N ARG A 563 1.51 16.86 13.08
CA ARG A 563 1.28 15.53 12.47
C ARG A 563 -0.04 14.87 12.84
N GLU A 564 -0.70 15.31 13.94
CA GLU A 564 -1.93 14.68 14.43
C GLU A 564 -3.12 15.04 13.54
N SER A 565 -3.87 14.04 13.12
CA SER A 565 -5.08 14.21 12.30
C SER A 565 -6.36 14.43 13.12
N SER A 566 -6.41 13.94 14.36
CA SER A 566 -7.56 14.08 15.24
C SER A 566 -7.68 15.49 15.81
N ASN A 567 -8.77 16.18 15.52
CA ASN A 567 -9.04 17.51 16.06
C ASN A 567 -9.12 17.50 17.61
N ALA A 568 -9.65 16.45 18.21
CA ALA A 568 -9.72 16.30 19.66
C ALA A 568 -8.30 16.20 20.28
N LYS A 569 -7.43 15.37 19.72
CA LYS A 569 -6.04 15.22 20.18
C LYS A 569 -5.21 16.48 19.92
N ARG A 570 -5.41 17.12 18.76
CA ARG A 570 -4.76 18.42 18.45
C ARG A 570 -5.19 19.50 19.44
N SER A 571 -6.48 19.54 19.77
CA SER A 571 -7.01 20.44 20.80
C SER A 571 -6.35 20.24 22.15
N GLU A 572 -6.15 19.00 22.57
CA GLU A 572 -5.45 18.70 23.82
C GLU A 572 -3.98 19.18 23.80
N LEU A 573 -3.27 18.95 22.71
CA LEU A 573 -1.88 19.44 22.55
C LEU A 573 -1.80 20.95 22.62
N PHE A 574 -2.69 21.68 21.92
CA PHE A 574 -2.72 23.15 21.98
C PHE A 574 -3.17 23.67 23.36
N TYR A 575 -4.06 22.96 24.04
CA TYR A 575 -4.38 23.26 25.44
C TYR A 575 -3.15 23.14 26.34
N ARG A 576 -2.32 22.10 26.20
CA ARG A 576 -1.07 21.94 26.96
C ARG A 576 -0.06 23.04 26.64
N ILE A 577 0.07 23.43 25.38
CA ILE A 577 0.87 24.58 24.94
C ILE A 577 0.37 25.86 25.62
N ALA A 578 -0.95 26.10 25.66
CA ALA A 578 -1.54 27.25 26.32
C ALA A 578 -1.24 27.28 27.83
N CYS A 579 -1.29 26.10 28.50
CA CYS A 579 -0.94 25.99 29.92
C CYS A 579 0.54 26.37 30.18
N ILE A 580 1.46 25.99 29.33
CA ILE A 580 2.88 26.33 29.47
C ILE A 580 3.05 27.85 29.35
N TYR A 581 2.53 28.47 28.28
CA TYR A 581 2.61 29.93 28.10
C TYR A 581 1.95 30.69 29.27
N ALA A 582 0.79 30.22 29.75
CA ALA A 582 0.15 30.82 30.90
C ALA A 582 1.02 30.74 32.16
N SER A 583 1.69 29.61 32.40
CA SER A 583 2.60 29.43 33.52
C SER A 583 3.87 30.30 33.45
N ASP A 584 4.24 30.75 32.25
CA ASP A 584 5.38 31.64 32.01
C ASP A 584 4.96 33.13 31.98
N GLY A 585 3.67 33.43 32.17
CA GLY A 585 3.12 34.79 32.14
C GLY A 585 2.92 35.37 30.73
N ASP A 586 3.14 34.55 29.69
CA ASP A 586 2.85 34.95 28.31
C ASP A 586 1.36 34.78 27.98
N ILE A 587 0.56 35.69 28.55
CA ILE A 587 -0.90 35.64 28.43
C ILE A 587 -1.37 35.72 26.99
N LYS A 588 -0.66 36.47 26.14
CA LYS A 588 -1.03 36.62 24.72
C LYS A 588 -0.94 35.31 23.95
N ASN A 589 0.18 34.59 24.04
CA ASN A 589 0.35 33.32 23.36
C ASN A 589 -0.48 32.21 24.01
N ALA A 590 -0.66 32.27 25.34
CA ALA A 590 -1.56 31.38 26.07
C ALA A 590 -3.00 31.48 25.55
N LEU A 591 -3.54 32.72 25.45
CA LEU A 591 -4.90 32.96 24.95
C LEU A 591 -5.07 32.49 23.51
N ARG A 592 -4.10 32.83 22.62
CA ARG A 592 -4.15 32.39 21.23
C ARG A 592 -4.18 30.87 21.10
N SER A 593 -3.36 30.17 21.87
CA SER A 593 -3.31 28.71 21.86
C SER A 593 -4.59 28.08 22.44
N ALA A 594 -5.15 28.66 23.50
CA ALA A 594 -6.42 28.20 24.10
C ALA A 594 -7.62 28.44 23.16
N GLU A 595 -7.67 29.59 22.46
CA GLU A 595 -8.69 29.86 21.45
C GLU A 595 -8.61 28.88 20.27
N TYR A 596 -7.40 28.59 19.81
CA TYR A 596 -7.21 27.62 18.74
C TYR A 596 -7.60 26.20 19.18
N ALA A 597 -7.22 25.79 20.41
CA ALA A 597 -7.62 24.51 20.98
C ALA A 597 -9.16 24.36 21.03
N ALA A 598 -9.85 25.38 21.55
CA ALA A 598 -11.32 25.40 21.64
C ALA A 598 -12.00 25.42 20.27
N SER A 599 -11.37 26.03 19.23
CA SER A 599 -11.90 26.03 17.87
C SER A 599 -11.73 24.69 17.17
N LEU A 600 -10.64 23.95 17.44
CA LEU A 600 -10.40 22.61 16.88
C LEU A 600 -11.40 21.57 17.40
N TYR A 601 -11.70 21.66 18.69
CA TYR A 601 -12.62 20.72 19.34
C TYR A 601 -13.39 21.44 20.45
N PRO A 602 -14.61 21.91 20.16
CA PRO A 602 -15.43 22.67 21.12
C PRO A 602 -15.73 21.93 22.43
N ASP A 603 -15.78 20.59 22.38
CA ASP A 603 -16.04 19.74 23.56
C ASP A 603 -14.82 19.64 24.49
N ASN A 604 -13.69 20.25 24.17
CA ASN A 604 -12.59 20.40 25.13
C ASN A 604 -12.93 21.49 26.17
N ALA A 605 -13.68 21.10 27.17
CA ALA A 605 -14.10 22.00 28.26
C ALA A 605 -12.92 22.70 28.94
N ARG A 606 -11.77 22.01 29.09
CA ARG A 606 -10.56 22.57 29.71
C ARG A 606 -9.96 23.71 28.89
N ALA A 607 -9.91 23.55 27.57
CA ALA A 607 -9.45 24.60 26.66
C ALA A 607 -10.36 25.82 26.69
N SER A 608 -11.69 25.61 26.68
CA SER A 608 -12.70 26.67 26.77
C SER A 608 -12.60 27.41 28.09
N MET A 609 -12.52 26.72 29.22
CA MET A 609 -12.36 27.34 30.55
C MET A 609 -11.06 28.14 30.68
N LEU A 610 -9.95 27.62 30.14
CA LEU A 610 -8.68 28.36 30.16
C LEU A 610 -8.77 29.63 29.31
N LYS A 611 -9.31 29.53 28.10
CA LYS A 611 -9.58 30.70 27.24
C LYS A 611 -10.37 31.79 27.96
N ASP A 612 -11.44 31.42 28.61
CA ASP A 612 -12.30 32.40 29.30
C ASP A 612 -11.59 33.03 30.51
N LYS A 613 -10.84 32.25 31.29
CA LYS A 613 -10.01 32.79 32.38
C LYS A 613 -8.95 33.77 31.86
N LEU A 614 -8.27 33.45 30.78
CA LEU A 614 -7.22 34.31 30.22
C LEU A 614 -7.77 35.63 29.64
N LYS A 615 -9.00 35.63 29.10
CA LYS A 615 -9.70 36.86 28.65
C LYS A 615 -10.01 37.83 29.78
N ILE A 616 -10.26 37.32 30.98
CA ILE A 616 -10.54 38.15 32.18
C ILE A 616 -9.23 38.78 32.70
N THR A 617 -8.08 38.14 32.40
CA THR A 617 -6.76 38.56 32.93
C THR A 617 -6.07 39.59 32.01
N GLN A 618 -6.54 39.80 30.79
CA GLN A 618 -6.12 40.86 29.89
C GLN A 618 -6.86 42.16 30.21
#